data_061f6f209b32a51ced0c34f9ee0c9727
#
_entry.id   061f6f209b32a51ced0c34f9ee0c9727
#
_cell.length_a   1.000
_cell.length_b   1.000
_cell.length_c   1.000
_cell.angle_alpha   90.00
_cell.angle_beta   90.00
_cell.angle_gamma   90.00
#
_symmetry.space_group_name_H-M   'P 1'
#
loop_
_entity.id
_entity.type
_entity.pdbx_description
1 polymer ?
#
loop_
_entity_poly.entity_id
_entity_poly.type
_entity_poly.pdbx_seq_one_letter_code
_entity_poly.pdbx_strand_id
1 'polypeptide(L)'
;RRVRQEYGLILPFRSVGNEHKEQTVMSVLTFDKKELGNLEYSLQREMLATDRRGGYMSTTIVCCNTRKYHGLMVAPIDDSDRAYVLLSSVDETVVHDGQSFNLALHRFPGTYEPRGHKYITDFEYTPTPTITYRVGSIVLRKELLWIHNRTQLMIRYTLLEAPSDVRLRLRPFFAFRDKHALTHANMEADGRSRPIP
;
A
#
# COMPACT_ATOMS: atom_id res chain seq x y z
N ARG A 1 -5.87 -23.19 4.96
CA ARG A 1 -4.76 -23.40 3.98
C ARG A 1 -3.78 -22.25 4.14
N ARG A 2 -2.50 -22.56 4.34
CA ARG A 2 -1.46 -21.59 4.72
C ARG A 2 -0.83 -21.00 3.47
N VAL A 3 -0.85 -19.66 3.36
CA VAL A 3 0.10 -18.93 2.52
C VAL A 3 1.45 -18.98 3.22
N ARG A 4 2.49 -19.51 2.58
CA ARG A 4 3.86 -19.33 3.07
C ARG A 4 4.22 -17.86 2.90
N GLN A 5 4.21 -17.16 4.02
CA GLN A 5 4.65 -15.79 4.15
C GLN A 5 6.18 -15.81 4.31
N GLU A 6 6.88 -15.37 3.31
CA GLU A 6 8.28 -15.01 3.45
C GLU A 6 8.34 -13.51 3.72
N TYR A 7 8.80 -13.16 4.96
CA TYR A 7 9.01 -11.84 5.55
C TYR A 7 7.78 -11.09 6.05
N GLY A 8 7.49 -11.25 7.33
CA GLY A 8 6.58 -10.41 8.09
C GLY A 8 6.58 -10.74 9.57
N LEU A 9 7.07 -9.82 10.41
CA LEU A 9 7.02 -9.93 11.86
C LEU A 9 5.58 -9.73 12.34
N ILE A 10 4.95 -10.78 12.92
CA ILE A 10 3.61 -10.71 13.50
C ILE A 10 3.77 -10.53 15.01
N LEU A 11 3.19 -9.45 15.56
CA LEU A 11 3.01 -9.27 16.99
C LEU A 11 1.57 -9.63 17.39
N PRO A 12 1.34 -10.44 18.46
CA PRO A 12 0.00 -10.84 18.87
C PRO A 12 -0.77 -9.69 19.54
N PHE A 13 -2.03 -9.52 19.17
CA PHE A 13 -2.98 -8.67 19.87
C PHE A 13 -3.54 -9.41 21.10
N ARG A 14 -3.39 -8.82 22.30
CA ARG A 14 -4.11 -9.23 23.51
C ARG A 14 -5.45 -8.48 23.58
N SER A 15 -6.53 -9.22 23.75
CA SER A 15 -7.84 -8.67 24.06
C SER A 15 -7.82 -8.05 25.46
N VAL A 16 -8.18 -6.79 25.58
CA VAL A 16 -8.47 -6.10 26.85
C VAL A 16 -9.97 -5.92 26.96
N GLY A 17 -10.48 -6.23 28.17
CA GLY A 17 -11.87 -6.41 28.49
C GLY A 17 -12.80 -5.21 28.27
N ASN A 18 -14.09 -5.53 28.31
CA ASN A 18 -15.27 -4.67 28.17
C ASN A 18 -15.17 -3.41 29.07
N GLU A 19 -15.01 -2.26 28.45
CA GLU A 19 -15.49 -0.98 28.95
C GLU A 19 -16.49 -0.41 27.95
N HIS A 20 -17.63 0.03 28.44
CA HIS A 20 -18.65 0.75 27.68
C HIS A 20 -18.02 1.97 27.01
N LYS A 21 -17.65 1.87 25.74
CA LYS A 21 -17.28 2.98 24.89
C LYS A 21 -18.50 3.41 24.11
N GLU A 22 -18.86 4.69 24.24
CA GLU A 22 -19.69 5.38 23.27
C GLU A 22 -19.23 4.99 21.86
N GLN A 23 -20.09 4.36 21.11
CA GLN A 23 -19.83 4.06 19.70
C GLN A 23 -19.84 5.39 18.95
N THR A 24 -18.66 6.00 18.84
CA THR A 24 -18.44 7.01 17.82
C THR A 24 -18.68 6.30 16.47
N VAL A 25 -19.77 6.61 15.82
CA VAL A 25 -20.06 6.14 14.46
C VAL A 25 -18.99 6.76 13.55
N MET A 26 -17.93 6.01 13.32
CA MET A 26 -16.93 6.42 12.34
C MET A 26 -17.58 6.29 10.96
N SER A 27 -17.62 7.41 10.23
CA SER A 27 -18.09 7.40 8.84
C SER A 27 -17.18 6.51 8.01
N VAL A 28 -17.74 5.46 7.44
CA VAL A 28 -17.03 4.56 6.52
C VAL A 28 -17.00 5.23 5.15
N LEU A 29 -15.82 5.48 4.61
CA LEU A 29 -15.67 5.89 3.23
C LEU A 29 -15.44 4.65 2.38
N THR A 30 -16.35 4.38 1.44
CA THR A 30 -16.29 3.21 0.56
C THR A 30 -16.38 3.61 -0.90
N PHE A 31 -15.70 2.85 -1.76
CA PHE A 31 -15.82 2.91 -3.22
C PHE A 31 -16.00 1.50 -3.74
N ASP A 32 -16.97 1.31 -4.62
CA ASP A 32 -17.28 0.03 -5.23
C ASP A 32 -16.50 -0.23 -6.52
N LYS A 33 -16.66 -1.43 -7.07
CA LYS A 33 -16.08 -1.87 -8.33
C LYS A 33 -16.34 -0.93 -9.51
N LYS A 34 -17.53 -0.33 -9.58
CA LYS A 34 -17.94 0.55 -10.68
C LYS A 34 -17.17 1.87 -10.63
N GLU A 35 -17.03 2.44 -9.43
CA GLU A 35 -16.29 3.68 -9.21
C GLU A 35 -14.79 3.46 -9.43
N LEU A 36 -14.24 2.38 -8.86
CA LEU A 36 -12.81 2.03 -8.92
C LEU A 36 -12.37 1.62 -10.34
N GLY A 37 -13.28 1.08 -11.14
CA GLY A 37 -13.06 0.78 -12.55
C GLY A 37 -12.90 2.00 -13.44
N ASN A 38 -13.43 3.15 -13.02
CA ASN A 38 -13.18 4.44 -13.68
C ASN A 38 -11.84 5.00 -13.21
N LEU A 39 -10.81 4.83 -14.03
CA LEU A 39 -9.44 5.20 -13.66
C LEU A 39 -9.30 6.71 -13.40
N GLU A 40 -9.88 7.56 -14.23
CA GLU A 40 -9.82 9.00 -14.06
C GLU A 40 -10.45 9.43 -12.72
N TYR A 41 -11.62 8.90 -12.41
CA TYR A 41 -12.30 9.11 -11.14
C TYR A 41 -11.44 8.69 -9.96
N SER A 42 -10.81 7.51 -10.02
CA SER A 42 -10.00 6.94 -8.95
C SER A 42 -8.68 7.68 -8.73
N LEU A 43 -8.07 8.20 -9.80
CA LEU A 43 -6.83 8.97 -9.73
C LEU A 43 -7.00 10.37 -9.13
N GLN A 44 -8.22 10.89 -9.08
CA GLN A 44 -8.55 12.17 -8.42
C GLN A 44 -8.81 12.02 -6.92
N ARG A 45 -8.84 10.80 -6.38
CA ARG A 45 -9.10 10.51 -4.97
C ARG A 45 -7.84 9.98 -4.33
N GLU A 46 -7.47 10.61 -3.23
CA GLU A 46 -6.22 10.33 -2.52
C GLU A 46 -6.51 9.90 -1.09
N MET A 47 -5.68 9.01 -0.58
CA MET A 47 -5.63 8.65 0.83
C MET A 47 -4.40 9.25 1.47
N LEU A 48 -4.53 9.67 2.73
CA LEU A 48 -3.47 10.24 3.53
C LEU A 48 -3.54 9.68 4.95
N ALA A 49 -2.41 9.23 5.46
CA ALA A 49 -2.24 8.90 6.87
C ALA A 49 -0.94 9.52 7.38
N THR A 50 -0.93 9.96 8.65
CA THR A 50 0.22 10.66 9.25
C THR A 50 0.59 10.05 10.59
N ASP A 51 1.86 10.20 10.99
CA ASP A 51 2.36 9.77 12.30
C ASP A 51 2.35 10.89 13.36
N ARG A 52 1.92 12.09 13.01
CA ARG A 52 1.96 13.31 13.84
C ARG A 52 3.38 13.78 14.18
N ARG A 53 4.41 13.26 13.49
CA ARG A 53 5.82 13.62 13.66
C ARG A 53 6.47 14.06 12.37
N GLY A 54 5.66 14.44 11.37
CA GLY A 54 6.13 14.86 10.05
C GLY A 54 6.22 13.74 9.01
N GLY A 55 6.04 12.48 9.43
CA GLY A 55 5.93 11.35 8.52
C GLY A 55 4.50 11.17 8.00
N TYR A 56 4.38 10.69 6.76
CA TYR A 56 3.08 10.41 6.15
C TYR A 56 3.16 9.33 5.06
N MET A 57 1.99 8.78 4.75
CA MET A 57 1.69 7.99 3.57
C MET A 57 0.67 8.75 2.74
N SER A 58 0.91 8.92 1.46
CA SER A 58 -0.07 9.49 0.53
C SER A 58 0.03 8.84 -0.84
N THR A 59 -1.11 8.41 -1.38
CA THR A 59 -1.25 7.88 -2.75
C THR A 59 -2.73 7.94 -3.16
N THR A 60 -3.04 7.59 -4.40
CA THR A 60 -4.46 7.48 -4.81
C THR A 60 -5.11 6.22 -4.23
N ILE A 61 -6.45 6.17 -4.21
CA ILE A 61 -7.21 4.99 -3.72
C ILE A 61 -6.95 3.70 -4.52
N VAL A 62 -6.33 3.82 -5.70
CA VAL A 62 -5.87 2.68 -6.53
C VAL A 62 -4.34 2.49 -6.45
N CYS A 63 -3.68 3.08 -5.46
CA CYS A 63 -2.24 2.97 -5.21
C CYS A 63 -1.35 3.43 -6.39
N CYS A 64 -1.82 4.34 -7.23
CA CYS A 64 -1.03 4.96 -8.30
C CYS A 64 -0.48 6.31 -7.83
N ASN A 65 0.82 6.46 -7.83
CA ASN A 65 1.46 7.74 -7.50
C ASN A 65 1.37 8.71 -8.67
N THR A 66 0.58 9.77 -8.54
CA THR A 66 0.36 10.78 -9.58
C THR A 66 1.02 12.12 -9.28
N ARG A 67 1.49 12.32 -8.04
CA ARG A 67 2.12 13.55 -7.57
C ARG A 67 3.51 13.29 -7.01
N LYS A 68 4.40 14.29 -7.07
CA LYS A 68 5.76 14.18 -6.50
C LYS A 68 5.78 13.91 -5.00
N TYR A 69 4.72 14.30 -4.29
CA TYR A 69 4.59 14.08 -2.83
C TYR A 69 4.01 12.70 -2.47
N HIS A 70 3.56 11.92 -3.45
CA HIS A 70 3.09 10.58 -3.19
C HIS A 70 4.22 9.63 -2.82
N GLY A 71 3.93 8.78 -1.85
CA GLY A 71 4.78 7.71 -1.37
C GLY A 71 4.09 6.96 -0.24
N LEU A 72 4.37 5.67 -0.14
CA LEU A 72 3.87 4.83 0.95
C LEU A 72 4.61 5.11 2.26
N MET A 73 5.85 5.62 2.19
CA MET A 73 6.60 6.04 3.35
C MET A 73 7.38 7.31 3.02
N VAL A 74 6.92 8.43 3.54
CA VAL A 74 7.59 9.73 3.47
C VAL A 74 7.84 10.20 4.89
N ALA A 75 9.10 10.42 5.25
CA ALA A 75 9.44 10.73 6.63
C ALA A 75 10.70 11.59 6.75
N PRO A 76 10.82 12.39 7.82
CA PRO A 76 12.10 12.96 8.21
C PRO A 76 13.06 11.83 8.64
N ILE A 77 14.33 11.96 8.31
CA ILE A 77 15.37 10.97 8.65
C ILE A 77 16.16 11.44 9.88
N ASP A 78 16.25 12.73 10.04
CA ASP A 78 16.97 13.42 11.10
C ASP A 78 16.07 14.51 11.73
N ASP A 79 16.60 15.27 12.67
CA ASP A 79 15.91 16.38 13.30
C ASP A 79 15.74 17.60 12.39
N SER A 80 16.06 17.49 11.10
CA SER A 80 15.82 18.54 10.13
C SER A 80 14.35 18.54 9.66
N ASP A 81 13.87 19.70 9.18
CA ASP A 81 12.54 19.82 8.57
C ASP A 81 12.42 19.12 7.19
N ARG A 82 13.47 18.40 6.79
CA ARG A 82 13.55 17.71 5.50
C ARG A 82 12.96 16.32 5.58
N ALA A 83 11.95 16.04 4.78
CA ALA A 83 11.38 14.70 4.66
C ALA A 83 11.71 14.08 3.30
N TYR A 84 11.93 12.78 3.31
CA TYR A 84 12.32 11.99 2.15
C TYR A 84 11.27 10.95 1.81
N VAL A 85 11.05 10.72 0.53
CA VAL A 85 10.30 9.54 0.08
C VAL A 85 11.23 8.35 0.19
N LEU A 86 10.97 7.47 1.16
CA LEU A 86 11.77 6.29 1.44
C LEU A 86 11.24 5.07 0.69
N LEU A 87 9.92 4.84 0.76
CA LEU A 87 9.22 3.82 0.01
C LEU A 87 8.17 4.50 -0.88
N SER A 88 8.40 4.45 -2.19
CA SER A 88 7.48 5.03 -3.17
C SER A 88 6.22 4.19 -3.32
N SER A 89 6.37 2.90 -3.62
CA SER A 89 5.28 1.96 -3.84
C SER A 89 5.73 0.53 -3.57
N VAL A 90 4.79 -0.39 -3.53
CA VAL A 90 5.02 -1.84 -3.57
C VAL A 90 4.19 -2.41 -4.70
N ASP A 91 4.82 -3.18 -5.60
CA ASP A 91 4.11 -3.95 -6.60
C ASP A 91 3.78 -5.33 -6.05
N GLU A 92 2.52 -5.64 -6.02
CA GLU A 92 2.01 -6.95 -5.68
C GLU A 92 1.74 -7.77 -6.95
N THR A 93 2.19 -9.02 -6.97
CA THR A 93 1.85 -9.96 -8.03
C THR A 93 1.29 -11.23 -7.42
N VAL A 94 0.06 -11.55 -7.75
CA VAL A 94 -0.56 -12.84 -7.44
C VAL A 94 -0.08 -13.85 -8.46
N VAL A 95 0.48 -14.98 -8.00
CA VAL A 95 0.93 -16.08 -8.85
C VAL A 95 0.14 -17.33 -8.48
N HIS A 96 -0.56 -17.89 -9.45
CA HIS A 96 -1.42 -19.06 -9.30
C HIS A 96 -1.39 -19.89 -10.59
N ASP A 97 -1.20 -21.19 -10.49
CA ASP A 97 -1.15 -22.15 -11.60
C ASP A 97 -0.23 -21.68 -12.76
N GLY A 98 0.96 -21.18 -12.43
CA GLY A 98 1.95 -20.70 -13.38
C GLY A 98 1.63 -19.34 -14.02
N GLN A 99 0.46 -18.77 -13.76
CA GLN A 99 0.07 -17.43 -14.22
C GLN A 99 0.43 -16.36 -13.22
N SER A 100 0.75 -15.16 -13.69
CA SER A 100 1.11 -14.01 -12.85
C SER A 100 0.18 -12.84 -13.14
N PHE A 101 -0.43 -12.30 -12.09
CA PHE A 101 -1.37 -11.18 -12.15
C PHE A 101 -0.80 -10.03 -11.35
N ASN A 102 -0.30 -9.00 -12.04
CA ASN A 102 0.25 -7.82 -11.39
C ASN A 102 -0.89 -6.86 -10.97
N LEU A 103 -0.93 -6.53 -9.68
CA LEU A 103 -1.97 -5.68 -9.09
C LEU A 103 -1.58 -4.20 -9.04
N ALA A 104 -0.36 -3.86 -9.44
CA ALA A 104 0.15 -2.49 -9.41
C ALA A 104 -0.44 -1.63 -10.53
N LEU A 105 -0.28 -0.32 -10.36
CA LEU A 105 -0.64 0.69 -11.35
C LEU A 105 0.39 1.82 -11.31
N HIS A 106 1.07 2.05 -12.42
CA HIS A 106 2.03 3.15 -12.57
C HIS A 106 1.62 4.06 -13.72
N ARG A 107 1.91 5.34 -13.56
CA ARG A 107 1.73 6.34 -14.60
C ARG A 107 3.04 6.52 -15.36
N PHE A 108 3.00 6.27 -16.67
CA PHE A 108 4.06 6.59 -17.62
C PHE A 108 3.60 7.66 -18.60
N PRO A 109 4.50 8.32 -19.37
CA PRO A 109 4.09 9.21 -20.43
C PRO A 109 3.15 8.50 -21.43
N GLY A 110 1.91 8.98 -21.54
CA GLY A 110 0.91 8.46 -22.45
C GLY A 110 0.22 7.14 -22.07
N THR A 111 0.60 6.48 -20.95
CA THR A 111 -0.01 5.21 -20.57
C THR A 111 0.01 4.96 -19.06
N TYR A 112 -0.80 3.97 -18.64
CA TYR A 112 -0.79 3.42 -17.29
C TYR A 112 -0.55 1.91 -17.36
N GLU A 113 0.56 1.46 -16.78
CA GLU A 113 0.98 0.05 -16.78
C GLU A 113 1.69 -0.33 -15.46
N PRO A 114 1.53 -1.57 -14.99
CA PRO A 114 0.45 -2.51 -15.32
C PRO A 114 -0.91 -1.95 -14.89
N ARG A 115 -2.00 -2.53 -15.40
CA ARG A 115 -3.37 -2.05 -15.13
C ARG A 115 -4.02 -2.82 -13.99
N GLY A 116 -3.36 -2.91 -12.85
CA GLY A 116 -3.82 -3.70 -11.70
C GLY A 116 -5.11 -3.18 -11.06
N HIS A 117 -5.47 -1.90 -11.25
CA HIS A 117 -6.72 -1.34 -10.75
C HIS A 117 -7.97 -2.10 -11.22
N LYS A 118 -7.92 -2.75 -12.37
CA LYS A 118 -9.03 -3.58 -12.87
C LYS A 118 -9.37 -4.77 -11.97
N TYR A 119 -8.46 -5.20 -11.12
CA TYR A 119 -8.67 -6.28 -10.15
C TYR A 119 -9.25 -5.78 -8.83
N ILE A 120 -9.23 -4.47 -8.55
CA ILE A 120 -9.81 -3.91 -7.34
C ILE A 120 -11.33 -4.04 -7.40
N THR A 121 -11.93 -4.60 -6.36
CA THR A 121 -13.38 -4.71 -6.20
C THR A 121 -13.94 -3.71 -5.23
N ASP A 122 -13.18 -3.43 -4.16
CA ASP A 122 -13.62 -2.55 -3.09
C ASP A 122 -12.44 -1.77 -2.51
N PHE A 123 -12.72 -0.54 -2.10
CA PHE A 123 -11.86 0.26 -1.25
C PHE A 123 -12.68 0.76 -0.06
N GLU A 124 -12.14 0.58 1.13
CA GLU A 124 -12.73 1.07 2.38
C GLU A 124 -11.68 1.87 3.16
N TYR A 125 -12.14 2.91 3.86
CA TYR A 125 -11.29 3.67 4.79
C TYR A 125 -11.97 3.77 6.15
N THR A 126 -11.74 2.76 7.00
CA THR A 126 -12.25 2.71 8.38
C THR A 126 -11.59 1.59 9.17
N PRO A 127 -10.76 1.84 10.14
CA PRO A 127 -9.99 3.07 10.42
C PRO A 127 -8.76 3.21 9.54
N THR A 128 -8.48 2.22 8.69
CA THR A 128 -7.31 2.17 7.80
C THR A 128 -7.72 1.93 6.37
N PRO A 129 -6.97 2.45 5.38
CA PRO A 129 -7.21 2.12 3.99
C PRO A 129 -7.12 0.61 3.77
N THR A 130 -8.17 0.05 3.22
CA THR A 130 -8.33 -1.38 2.91
C THR A 130 -8.75 -1.53 1.46
N ILE A 131 -8.01 -2.34 0.72
CA ILE A 131 -8.23 -2.57 -0.71
C ILE A 131 -8.47 -4.06 -0.91
N THR A 132 -9.56 -4.41 -1.56
CA THR A 132 -9.87 -5.79 -1.93
C THR A 132 -9.66 -6.00 -3.41
N TYR A 133 -8.88 -7.01 -3.75
CA TYR A 133 -8.60 -7.43 -5.12
C TYR A 133 -9.28 -8.76 -5.41
N ARG A 134 -9.84 -8.91 -6.60
CA ARG A 134 -10.35 -10.18 -7.13
C ARG A 134 -9.68 -10.52 -8.46
N VAL A 135 -9.03 -11.68 -8.49
CA VAL A 135 -8.38 -12.25 -9.68
C VAL A 135 -9.00 -13.63 -9.92
N GLY A 136 -10.02 -13.69 -10.76
CA GLY A 136 -10.82 -14.90 -10.93
C GLY A 136 -11.48 -15.32 -9.61
N SER A 137 -11.15 -16.52 -9.14
CA SER A 137 -11.64 -17.06 -7.86
C SER A 137 -10.76 -16.69 -6.65
N ILE A 138 -9.69 -15.92 -6.85
CA ILE A 138 -8.80 -15.49 -5.77
C ILE A 138 -9.23 -14.12 -5.26
N VAL A 139 -9.40 -13.98 -3.95
CA VAL A 139 -9.67 -12.71 -3.29
C VAL A 139 -8.57 -12.39 -2.28
N LEU A 140 -7.89 -11.27 -2.50
CA LEU A 140 -6.81 -10.77 -1.66
C LEU A 140 -7.20 -9.41 -1.07
N ARG A 141 -7.01 -9.25 0.25
CA ARG A 141 -7.16 -7.97 0.94
C ARG A 141 -5.80 -7.40 1.30
N LYS A 142 -5.62 -6.10 1.05
CA LYS A 142 -4.46 -5.30 1.44
C LYS A 142 -4.93 -4.21 2.39
N GLU A 143 -4.27 -4.08 3.54
CA GLU A 143 -4.55 -3.04 4.53
C GLU A 143 -3.27 -2.25 4.79
N LEU A 144 -3.39 -0.92 4.86
CA LEU A 144 -2.27 0.01 5.06
C LEU A 144 -2.44 0.69 6.41
N LEU A 145 -1.57 0.39 7.37
CA LEU A 145 -1.61 0.96 8.70
C LEU A 145 -0.35 1.79 8.95
N TRP A 146 -0.53 3.09 9.09
CA TRP A 146 0.52 4.00 9.54
C TRP A 146 0.46 4.12 11.07
N ILE A 147 1.55 3.75 11.75
CA ILE A 147 1.58 3.69 13.21
C ILE A 147 1.77 5.09 13.79
N HIS A 148 0.83 5.51 14.65
CA HIS A 148 0.93 6.81 15.32
C HIS A 148 2.17 6.91 16.20
N ASN A 149 2.81 8.09 16.21
CA ASN A 149 4.02 8.40 16.99
C ASN A 149 5.23 7.52 16.65
N ARG A 150 5.20 6.83 15.52
CA ARG A 150 6.33 6.05 15.00
C ARG A 150 6.40 6.21 13.49
N THR A 151 7.61 6.38 12.97
CA THR A 151 7.86 6.36 11.52
C THR A 151 7.84 4.91 11.02
N GLN A 152 6.64 4.33 11.02
CA GLN A 152 6.46 2.91 10.69
C GLN A 152 5.17 2.70 9.90
N LEU A 153 5.29 2.08 8.73
CA LEU A 153 4.20 1.58 7.92
C LEU A 153 4.09 0.06 8.07
N MET A 154 2.91 -0.43 8.36
CA MET A 154 2.57 -1.85 8.31
C MET A 154 1.65 -2.10 7.11
N ILE A 155 1.97 -3.06 6.27
CA ILE A 155 1.13 -3.52 5.17
C ILE A 155 0.72 -4.97 5.49
N ARG A 156 -0.59 -5.20 5.62
CA ARG A 156 -1.13 -6.53 5.87
C ARG A 156 -1.81 -7.07 4.62
N TYR A 157 -1.46 -8.28 4.24
CA TYR A 157 -2.13 -9.02 3.18
C TYR A 157 -2.86 -10.21 3.76
N THR A 158 -4.14 -10.36 3.39
CA THR A 158 -5.01 -11.46 3.83
C THR A 158 -5.59 -12.13 2.60
N LEU A 159 -5.30 -13.42 2.41
CA LEU A 159 -5.96 -14.23 1.39
C LEU A 159 -7.34 -14.65 1.92
N LEU A 160 -8.41 -14.12 1.32
CA LEU A 160 -9.78 -14.39 1.73
C LEU A 160 -10.36 -15.61 1.05
N GLU A 161 -10.12 -15.74 -0.27
CA GLU A 161 -10.60 -16.85 -1.08
C GLU A 161 -9.47 -17.31 -2.02
N ALA A 162 -9.32 -18.61 -2.20
CA ALA A 162 -8.47 -19.21 -3.21
C ALA A 162 -8.89 -20.65 -3.50
N PRO A 163 -8.83 -21.11 -4.76
CA PRO A 163 -9.16 -22.51 -5.12
C PRO A 163 -8.04 -23.47 -4.72
N SER A 164 -6.78 -23.02 -4.68
CA SER A 164 -5.59 -23.78 -4.31
C SER A 164 -4.50 -22.85 -3.79
N ASP A 165 -3.26 -23.32 -3.69
CA ASP A 165 -2.14 -22.52 -3.21
C ASP A 165 -1.85 -21.32 -4.10
N VAL A 166 -1.70 -20.15 -3.47
CA VAL A 166 -1.38 -18.88 -4.12
C VAL A 166 -0.06 -18.36 -3.56
N ARG A 167 0.80 -17.85 -4.44
CA ARG A 167 2.00 -17.13 -4.05
C ARG A 167 1.79 -15.64 -4.27
N LEU A 168 2.11 -14.84 -3.25
CA LEU A 168 2.18 -13.39 -3.37
C LEU A 168 3.65 -12.98 -3.51
N ARG A 169 3.97 -12.31 -4.63
CA ARG A 169 5.29 -11.71 -4.87
C ARG A 169 5.18 -10.23 -4.61
N LEU A 170 6.09 -9.71 -3.77
CA LEU A 170 6.17 -8.29 -3.43
C LEU A 170 7.47 -7.71 -3.99
N ARG A 171 7.37 -6.55 -4.64
CA ARG A 171 8.51 -5.77 -5.15
C ARG A 171 8.41 -4.34 -4.64
N PRO A 172 9.16 -3.98 -3.58
CA PRO A 172 9.20 -2.62 -3.08
C PRO A 172 10.02 -1.71 -3.99
N PHE A 173 9.57 -0.47 -4.14
CA PHE A 173 10.28 0.60 -4.85
C PHE A 173 10.76 1.64 -3.84
N PHE A 174 12.01 1.51 -3.43
CA PHE A 174 12.69 2.51 -2.60
C PHE A 174 13.11 3.70 -3.45
N ALA A 175 13.07 4.90 -2.89
CA ALA A 175 13.36 6.12 -3.63
C ALA A 175 14.50 6.94 -3.01
N PHE A 176 14.54 7.13 -1.71
CA PHE A 176 15.50 7.98 -1.00
C PHE A 176 15.70 9.34 -1.66
N ARG A 177 14.62 10.06 -1.91
CA ARG A 177 14.65 11.40 -2.51
C ARG A 177 13.96 12.41 -1.61
N ASP A 178 14.49 13.63 -1.60
CA ASP A 178 13.80 14.76 -0.98
C ASP A 178 12.38 14.88 -1.56
N LYS A 179 11.37 15.09 -0.70
CA LYS A 179 9.95 15.17 -1.12
C LYS A 179 9.66 16.28 -2.11
N HIS A 180 10.48 17.34 -2.14
CA HIS A 180 10.32 18.47 -3.04
C HIS A 180 11.03 18.27 -4.39
N ALA A 181 11.94 17.30 -4.48
CA ALA A 181 12.68 16.98 -5.70
C ALA A 181 12.03 15.84 -6.50
N LEU A 182 12.44 15.67 -7.74
CA LEU A 182 12.17 14.50 -8.58
C LEU A 182 13.47 13.74 -8.79
N THR A 183 13.38 12.42 -8.83
CA THR A 183 14.50 11.56 -9.20
C THR A 183 14.54 11.42 -10.71
N HIS A 184 15.71 11.64 -11.29
CA HIS A 184 16.00 11.36 -12.69
C HIS A 184 16.82 10.07 -12.79
N ALA A 185 16.77 9.40 -13.94
CA ALA A 185 17.61 8.25 -14.21
C ALA A 185 19.09 8.63 -14.00
N ASN A 186 19.79 7.85 -13.20
CA ASN A 186 21.23 7.99 -12.94
C ASN A 186 21.89 6.63 -12.80
N MET A 187 23.22 6.59 -12.90
CA MET A 187 24.04 5.38 -12.76
C MET A 187 24.50 5.14 -11.32
N GLU A 188 24.07 5.96 -10.37
CA GLU A 188 24.57 5.99 -8.97
C GLU A 188 23.67 5.22 -8.00
N ALA A 189 22.56 4.63 -8.49
CA ALA A 189 21.64 3.89 -7.63
C ALA A 189 22.34 2.65 -7.06
N ASP A 190 22.53 2.63 -5.74
CA ASP A 190 23.06 1.46 -5.02
C ASP A 190 21.93 0.47 -4.74
N GLY A 191 21.92 -0.65 -5.45
CA GLY A 191 20.94 -1.74 -5.26
C GLY A 191 21.36 -2.78 -4.23
N ARG A 192 22.45 -2.59 -3.50
CA ARG A 192 22.93 -3.56 -2.49
C ARG A 192 22.01 -3.55 -1.27
N SER A 193 21.72 -4.75 -0.76
CA SER A 193 21.01 -4.95 0.50
C SER A 193 21.92 -5.64 1.51
N ARG A 194 21.73 -5.35 2.80
CA ARG A 194 22.40 -6.03 3.90
C ARG A 194 21.35 -6.59 4.85
N PRO A 195 21.51 -7.85 5.32
CA PRO A 195 20.70 -8.35 6.41
C PRO A 195 20.88 -7.46 7.64
N ILE A 196 19.80 -7.20 8.34
CA ILE A 196 19.83 -6.59 9.67
C ILE A 196 19.83 -7.76 10.67
N PRO A 197 20.76 -7.81 11.64
CA PRO A 197 20.82 -8.86 12.64
C PRO A 197 19.59 -8.87 13.57
#